data_fa7ba3bf3696d3fac713655dcab345e9
#
_entry.id   fa7ba3bf3696d3fac713655dcab345e9
#
_cell.length_a   1.000
_cell.length_b   1.000
_cell.length_c   1.000
_cell.angle_alpha   90.00
_cell.angle_beta   90.00
_cell.angle_gamma   90.00
#
_symmetry.space_group_name_H-M   'P 1'
#
loop_
_entity.id
_entity.type
_entity.pdbx_description
1 polymer ?
#
loop_
_entity_poly.entity_id
_entity_poly.type
_entity_poly.pdbx_seq_one_letter_code
_entity_poly.pdbx_strand_id
1 'polypeptide(L)'
;GLSRRRVTVSTSGVVPMMDRLAQDCAVALAVSLHAPNDPLRENLVPLNKKYPLDELMQACVRYLEFAPRDFITFEYCMLDGVNDQPEHAQQLIDLVRKYSHQGKPWCKLNLIPFNPFPASGLLRSPNAAVAAFAKALSDAGIVTTVRKTRGDDIDAACGQLAGDVKDRTRAAERMAKQRTIPLTPIS
;
A
#
# COMPACT_ATOMS: atom_id res chain seq x y z
N GLY A 1 -17.91 -12.77 22.63
CA GLY A 1 -17.68 -11.81 21.56
C GLY A 1 -16.24 -11.86 21.05
N LEU A 2 -15.98 -11.48 19.80
CA LEU A 2 -14.64 -11.39 19.24
C LEU A 2 -13.90 -10.20 19.89
N SER A 3 -12.65 -10.44 20.33
CA SER A 3 -11.79 -9.35 20.81
C SER A 3 -11.48 -8.38 19.67
N ARG A 4 -11.60 -7.06 19.90
CA ARG A 4 -11.26 -6.00 18.94
C ARG A 4 -9.84 -6.13 18.37
N ARG A 5 -8.90 -6.72 19.14
CA ARG A 5 -7.53 -7.01 18.69
C ARG A 5 -7.45 -8.10 17.61
N ARG A 6 -8.48 -8.94 17.47
CA ARG A 6 -8.55 -10.03 16.49
C ARG A 6 -9.28 -9.63 15.21
N VAL A 7 -9.95 -8.47 15.22
CA VAL A 7 -10.63 -7.91 14.05
C VAL A 7 -9.72 -6.91 13.38
N THR A 8 -9.53 -7.03 12.07
CA THR A 8 -8.80 -6.06 11.26
C THR A 8 -9.70 -5.57 10.15
N VAL A 9 -9.84 -4.27 10.01
CA VAL A 9 -10.52 -3.63 8.89
C VAL A 9 -9.47 -3.18 7.90
N SER A 10 -9.64 -3.53 6.61
CA SER A 10 -8.82 -3.04 5.51
C SER A 10 -9.52 -1.87 4.82
N THR A 11 -8.76 -0.83 4.50
CA THR A 11 -9.26 0.37 3.83
C THR A 11 -8.27 0.89 2.80
N SER A 12 -8.77 1.54 1.75
CA SER A 12 -7.95 2.31 0.82
C SER A 12 -7.66 3.74 1.30
N GLY A 13 -8.18 4.13 2.47
CA GLY A 13 -7.93 5.42 3.08
C GLY A 13 -9.05 6.45 2.86
N VAL A 14 -10.29 6.07 3.10
CA VAL A 14 -11.43 7.02 3.18
C VAL A 14 -11.35 7.74 4.52
N VAL A 15 -10.60 8.84 4.58
CA VAL A 15 -10.21 9.53 5.82
C VAL A 15 -11.39 9.81 6.76
N PRO A 16 -12.53 10.40 6.35
CA PRO A 16 -13.64 10.64 7.27
C PRO A 16 -14.23 9.36 7.87
N MET A 17 -14.17 8.24 7.12
CA MET A 17 -14.66 6.96 7.63
C MET A 17 -13.66 6.31 8.58
N MET A 18 -12.36 6.57 8.42
CA MET A 18 -11.35 6.15 9.39
C MET A 18 -11.55 6.87 10.72
N ASP A 19 -11.74 8.19 10.71
CA ASP A 19 -12.00 8.98 11.90
C ASP A 19 -13.29 8.51 12.62
N ARG A 20 -14.35 8.22 11.85
CA ARG A 20 -15.59 7.67 12.39
C ARG A 20 -15.40 6.26 12.98
N LEU A 21 -14.69 5.38 12.28
CA LEU A 21 -14.40 4.03 12.78
C LEU A 21 -13.61 4.07 14.11
N ALA A 22 -12.68 5.02 14.24
CA ALA A 22 -11.92 5.22 15.47
C ALA A 22 -12.85 5.51 16.66
N GLN A 23 -13.86 6.34 16.46
CA GLN A 23 -14.82 6.73 17.50
C GLN A 23 -15.85 5.64 17.80
N ASP A 24 -16.44 5.04 16.76
CA ASP A 24 -17.56 4.12 16.91
C ASP A 24 -17.10 2.71 17.35
N CYS A 25 -16.04 2.19 16.77
CA CYS A 25 -15.56 0.84 17.02
C CYS A 25 -14.12 0.64 16.58
N ALA A 26 -13.16 1.22 17.29
CA ALA A 26 -11.75 1.05 16.99
C ALA A 26 -11.31 -0.41 17.02
N VAL A 27 -10.83 -0.90 15.88
CA VAL A 27 -10.27 -2.25 15.66
C VAL A 27 -8.87 -2.12 15.04
N ALA A 28 -8.17 -3.24 14.82
CA ALA A 28 -6.91 -3.16 14.09
C ALA A 28 -7.15 -2.67 12.65
N LEU A 29 -6.27 -1.80 12.16
CA LEU A 29 -6.42 -1.19 10.84
C LEU A 29 -5.31 -1.64 9.89
N ALA A 30 -5.71 -2.00 8.68
CA ALA A 30 -4.83 -2.22 7.54
C ALA A 30 -5.16 -1.20 6.45
N VAL A 31 -4.15 -0.52 5.93
CA VAL A 31 -4.31 0.53 4.91
C VAL A 31 -3.60 0.13 3.63
N SER A 32 -4.34 0.07 2.54
CA SER A 32 -3.80 -0.15 1.19
C SER A 32 -3.04 1.10 0.73
N LEU A 33 -1.73 1.09 0.94
CA LEU A 33 -0.84 2.22 0.65
C LEU A 33 -0.38 2.19 -0.81
N HIS A 34 0.27 1.12 -1.22
CA HIS A 34 0.71 0.74 -2.58
C HIS A 34 1.69 1.69 -3.28
N ALA A 35 1.93 2.89 -2.75
CA ALA A 35 2.91 3.84 -3.29
C ALA A 35 3.46 4.76 -2.20
N PRO A 36 4.72 5.23 -2.34
CA PRO A 36 5.36 6.09 -1.36
C PRO A 36 5.16 7.59 -1.62
N ASN A 37 4.55 7.96 -2.75
CA ASN A 37 4.33 9.34 -3.16
C ASN A 37 2.97 9.52 -3.84
N ASP A 38 2.44 10.75 -3.84
CA ASP A 38 1.11 11.06 -4.36
C ASP A 38 0.95 10.78 -5.86
N PRO A 39 1.89 11.19 -6.75
CA PRO A 39 1.75 10.94 -8.18
C PRO A 39 1.59 9.46 -8.52
N LEU A 40 2.37 8.59 -7.88
CA LEU A 40 2.26 7.15 -8.11
C LEU A 40 1.01 6.58 -7.46
N ARG A 41 0.66 7.05 -6.25
CA ARG A 41 -0.52 6.59 -5.55
C ARG A 41 -1.81 6.99 -6.27
N GLU A 42 -1.88 8.15 -6.88
CA GLU A 42 -3.05 8.57 -7.68
C GLU A 42 -3.32 7.63 -8.85
N ASN A 43 -2.26 7.05 -9.44
CA ASN A 43 -2.39 6.07 -10.50
C ASN A 43 -2.88 4.72 -10.01
N LEU A 44 -2.33 4.25 -8.87
CA LEU A 44 -2.65 2.93 -8.30
C LEU A 44 -3.92 2.94 -7.47
N VAL A 45 -4.14 4.01 -6.71
CA VAL A 45 -5.27 4.21 -5.81
C VAL A 45 -5.87 5.59 -6.08
N PRO A 46 -6.80 5.72 -7.04
CA PRO A 46 -7.37 7.02 -7.45
C PRO A 46 -8.02 7.83 -6.32
N LEU A 47 -8.37 7.17 -5.23
CA LEU A 47 -8.88 7.82 -4.01
C LEU A 47 -7.87 8.83 -3.43
N ASN A 48 -6.58 8.70 -3.75
CA ASN A 48 -5.53 9.63 -3.33
C ASN A 48 -5.77 11.06 -3.79
N LYS A 49 -6.45 11.26 -4.92
CA LYS A 49 -6.84 12.61 -5.39
C LYS A 49 -7.73 13.34 -4.40
N LYS A 50 -8.53 12.60 -3.65
CA LYS A 50 -9.43 13.16 -2.64
C LYS A 50 -8.79 13.22 -1.27
N TYR A 51 -7.96 12.23 -0.93
CA TYR A 51 -7.26 12.11 0.34
C TYR A 51 -5.77 11.82 0.05
N PRO A 52 -4.94 12.87 -0.15
CA PRO A 52 -3.51 12.74 -0.39
C PRO A 52 -2.80 12.03 0.76
N LEU A 53 -1.57 11.56 0.49
CA LEU A 53 -0.78 10.82 1.47
C LEU A 53 -0.62 11.56 2.80
N ASP A 54 -0.43 12.88 2.77
CA ASP A 54 -0.29 13.67 3.98
C ASP A 54 -1.53 13.57 4.88
N GLU A 55 -2.71 13.73 4.29
CA GLU A 55 -4.00 13.62 5.01
C GLU A 55 -4.24 12.18 5.50
N LEU A 56 -3.94 11.18 4.67
CA LEU A 56 -4.06 9.78 5.03
C LEU A 56 -3.15 9.40 6.20
N MET A 57 -1.88 9.81 6.16
CA MET A 57 -0.90 9.50 7.21
C MET A 57 -1.28 10.16 8.52
N GLN A 58 -1.72 11.42 8.49
CA GLN A 58 -2.25 12.12 9.67
C GLN A 58 -3.47 11.39 10.25
N ALA A 59 -4.40 10.91 9.40
CA ALA A 59 -5.55 10.12 9.84
C ALA A 59 -5.11 8.81 10.50
N CYS A 60 -4.09 8.14 9.97
CA CYS A 60 -3.51 6.94 10.59
C CYS A 60 -2.94 7.23 11.98
N VAL A 61 -2.22 8.34 12.15
CA VAL A 61 -1.68 8.75 13.47
C VAL A 61 -2.81 9.03 14.46
N ARG A 62 -3.83 9.79 14.05
CA ARG A 62 -5.02 10.02 14.91
C ARG A 62 -5.73 8.73 15.29
N TYR A 63 -5.84 7.80 14.34
CA TYR A 63 -6.48 6.50 14.59
C TYR A 63 -5.79 5.70 15.69
N LEU A 64 -4.46 5.80 15.81
CA LEU A 64 -3.68 5.09 16.83
C LEU A 64 -4.06 5.44 18.27
N GLU A 65 -4.60 6.63 18.51
CA GLU A 65 -5.08 7.04 19.83
C GLU A 65 -6.23 6.16 20.34
N PHE A 66 -6.99 5.56 19.42
CA PHE A 66 -8.17 4.74 19.72
C PHE A 66 -7.92 3.24 19.42
N ALA A 67 -6.88 2.94 18.66
CA ALA A 67 -6.62 1.59 18.16
C ALA A 67 -6.31 0.60 19.28
N PRO A 68 -6.77 -0.66 19.20
CA PRO A 68 -6.44 -1.70 20.16
C PRO A 68 -5.00 -2.21 20.01
N ARG A 69 -4.28 -1.77 18.98
CA ARG A 69 -2.86 -2.03 18.71
C ARG A 69 -2.15 -0.70 18.54
N ASP A 70 -0.89 -0.65 18.92
CA ASP A 70 0.00 0.51 18.82
C ASP A 70 0.66 0.69 17.43
N PHE A 71 0.09 0.04 16.41
CA PHE A 71 0.59 0.14 15.04
C PHE A 71 -0.53 -0.01 13.99
N ILE A 72 -0.34 0.67 12.87
CA ILE A 72 -1.10 0.49 11.62
C ILE A 72 -0.36 -0.53 10.74
N THR A 73 -1.09 -1.38 10.03
CA THR A 73 -0.51 -2.22 8.97
C THR A 73 -0.69 -1.52 7.62
N PHE A 74 0.41 -1.20 6.95
CA PHE A 74 0.36 -0.74 5.56
C PHE A 74 0.55 -1.92 4.62
N GLU A 75 -0.37 -2.10 3.71
CA GLU A 75 -0.29 -3.09 2.63
C GLU A 75 0.29 -2.44 1.38
N TYR A 76 1.32 -3.09 0.83
CA TYR A 76 2.06 -2.59 -0.32
C TYR A 76 2.20 -3.69 -1.36
N CYS A 77 1.41 -3.60 -2.44
CA CYS A 77 1.45 -4.54 -3.55
C CYS A 77 2.65 -4.23 -4.43
N MET A 78 3.55 -5.21 -4.58
CA MET A 78 4.82 -5.06 -5.31
C MET A 78 4.60 -5.31 -6.80
N LEU A 79 4.80 -4.27 -7.61
CA LEU A 79 4.58 -4.23 -9.05
C LEU A 79 5.89 -3.97 -9.77
N ASP A 80 6.30 -4.89 -10.65
CA ASP A 80 7.56 -4.82 -11.37
C ASP A 80 7.72 -3.53 -12.19
N GLY A 81 8.84 -2.83 -11.96
CA GLY A 81 9.18 -1.58 -12.62
C GLY A 81 8.22 -0.41 -12.36
N VAL A 82 7.29 -0.54 -11.40
CA VAL A 82 6.27 0.47 -11.09
C VAL A 82 6.51 1.09 -9.72
N ASN A 83 6.58 0.29 -8.67
CA ASN A 83 6.69 0.76 -7.30
C ASN A 83 7.73 -0.01 -6.46
N ASP A 84 8.56 -0.82 -7.09
CA ASP A 84 9.49 -1.76 -6.46
C ASP A 84 10.96 -1.33 -6.53
N GLN A 85 11.24 -0.13 -7.04
CA GLN A 85 12.60 0.37 -7.20
C GLN A 85 13.20 0.83 -5.86
N PRO A 86 14.55 0.86 -5.71
CA PRO A 86 15.23 1.31 -4.48
C PRO A 86 14.79 2.71 -4.03
N GLU A 87 14.53 3.62 -4.97
CA GLU A 87 14.06 4.98 -4.69
C GLU A 87 12.69 4.97 -4.01
N HIS A 88 11.81 4.04 -4.39
CA HIS A 88 10.50 3.90 -3.76
C HIS A 88 10.62 3.38 -2.33
N ALA A 89 11.58 2.49 -2.05
CA ALA A 89 11.86 2.04 -0.69
C ALA A 89 12.34 3.21 0.18
N GLN A 90 13.26 4.05 -0.34
CA GLN A 90 13.76 5.22 0.37
C GLN A 90 12.64 6.24 0.65
N GLN A 91 11.83 6.57 -0.36
CA GLN A 91 10.69 7.46 -0.20
C GLN A 91 9.69 6.94 0.84
N LEU A 92 9.46 5.61 0.89
CA LEU A 92 8.58 4.99 1.86
C LEU A 92 9.14 5.09 3.29
N ILE A 93 10.46 4.92 3.45
CA ILE A 93 11.16 5.12 4.73
C ILE A 93 10.99 6.56 5.19
N ASP A 94 11.21 7.52 4.30
CA ASP A 94 11.10 8.96 4.61
C ASP A 94 9.65 9.33 4.96
N LEU A 95 8.68 8.78 4.23
CA LEU A 95 7.25 8.96 4.51
C LEU A 95 6.91 8.45 5.91
N VAL A 96 7.32 7.24 6.29
CA VAL A 96 7.04 6.66 7.60
C VAL A 96 7.72 7.46 8.71
N ARG A 97 8.96 7.91 8.49
CA ARG A 97 9.71 8.72 9.48
C ARG A 97 9.12 10.09 9.71
N LYS A 98 8.62 10.74 8.65
CA LYS A 98 7.95 12.05 8.73
C LYS A 98 6.80 12.06 9.73
N TYR A 99 6.07 10.94 9.85
CA TYR A 99 4.92 10.79 10.75
C TYR A 99 5.23 9.95 11.98
N SER A 100 6.49 9.91 12.40
CA SER A 100 6.91 9.17 13.59
C SER A 100 6.04 9.54 14.79
N HIS A 101 5.48 8.52 15.44
CA HIS A 101 4.61 8.69 16.60
C HIS A 101 5.39 8.31 17.87
N GLN A 102 5.62 9.28 18.75
CA GLN A 102 6.28 9.08 20.06
C GLN A 102 7.61 8.31 20.03
N GLY A 103 8.36 8.38 18.94
CA GLY A 103 9.66 7.68 18.78
C GLY A 103 9.57 6.16 18.74
N LYS A 104 8.38 5.59 18.65
CA LYS A 104 8.14 4.13 18.55
C LYS A 104 7.80 3.72 17.12
N PRO A 105 8.06 2.45 16.74
CA PRO A 105 7.53 1.90 15.50
C PRO A 105 6.00 1.94 15.54
N TRP A 106 5.40 2.79 14.72
CA TRP A 106 3.96 3.04 14.70
C TRP A 106 3.23 2.34 13.54
N CYS A 107 3.99 1.69 12.68
CA CYS A 107 3.44 0.95 11.56
C CYS A 107 4.22 -0.33 11.27
N LYS A 108 3.58 -1.20 10.50
CA LYS A 108 4.16 -2.39 9.88
C LYS A 108 3.91 -2.35 8.39
N LEU A 109 4.87 -2.77 7.59
CA LEU A 109 4.73 -2.97 6.16
C LEU A 109 4.45 -4.44 5.86
N ASN A 110 3.42 -4.69 5.08
CA ASN A 110 3.11 -6.00 4.52
C ASN A 110 3.30 -5.92 3.00
N LEU A 111 4.42 -6.43 2.51
CA LEU A 111 4.70 -6.50 1.08
C LEU A 111 3.97 -7.68 0.48
N ILE A 112 3.17 -7.40 -0.54
CA ILE A 112 2.32 -8.38 -1.21
C ILE A 112 2.83 -8.54 -2.63
N PRO A 113 3.55 -9.64 -2.97
CA PRO A 113 3.89 -9.90 -4.35
C PRO A 113 2.61 -9.95 -5.19
N PHE A 114 2.60 -9.19 -6.27
CA PHE A 114 1.43 -9.10 -7.15
C PHE A 114 1.14 -10.46 -7.80
N ASN A 115 -0.13 -10.82 -7.90
CA ASN A 115 -0.57 -11.97 -8.66
C ASN A 115 -1.14 -11.47 -10.01
N PRO A 116 -0.41 -11.65 -11.13
CA PRO A 116 -0.85 -11.16 -12.43
C PRO A 116 -2.16 -11.80 -12.87
N PHE A 117 -3.02 -11.02 -13.54
CA PHE A 117 -4.20 -11.50 -14.21
C PHE A 117 -4.29 -10.87 -15.62
N PRO A 118 -4.92 -11.53 -16.61
CA PRO A 118 -4.80 -11.17 -18.02
C PRO A 118 -5.12 -9.70 -18.35
N ALA A 119 -6.07 -9.09 -17.64
CA ALA A 119 -6.49 -7.70 -17.89
C ALA A 119 -5.68 -6.65 -17.14
N SER A 120 -4.73 -7.04 -16.27
CA SER A 120 -4.01 -6.07 -15.41
C SER A 120 -2.98 -5.25 -16.16
N GLY A 121 -2.33 -5.81 -17.16
CA GLY A 121 -1.17 -5.19 -17.83
C GLY A 121 0.03 -4.94 -16.90
N LEU A 122 -0.01 -5.45 -15.67
CA LEU A 122 1.00 -5.29 -14.64
C LEU A 122 1.72 -6.63 -14.39
N LEU A 123 2.96 -6.56 -13.96
CA LEU A 123 3.80 -7.72 -13.69
C LEU A 123 4.14 -7.81 -12.20
N ARG A 124 4.40 -9.02 -11.75
CA ARG A 124 4.90 -9.30 -10.40
C ARG A 124 6.37 -8.91 -10.31
N SER A 125 6.75 -8.20 -9.27
CA SER A 125 8.14 -7.91 -8.96
C SER A 125 8.95 -9.19 -8.79
N PRO A 126 10.19 -9.25 -9.33
CA PRO A 126 11.11 -10.36 -9.10
C PRO A 126 11.36 -10.57 -7.60
N ASN A 127 11.51 -11.83 -7.19
CA ASN A 127 11.75 -12.15 -5.77
C ASN A 127 12.98 -11.43 -5.20
N ALA A 128 14.01 -11.21 -6.01
CA ALA A 128 15.20 -10.46 -5.62
C ALA A 128 14.88 -8.98 -5.31
N ALA A 129 14.04 -8.34 -6.12
CA ALA A 129 13.60 -6.96 -5.88
C ALA A 129 12.76 -6.86 -4.61
N VAL A 130 11.82 -7.80 -4.40
CA VAL A 130 11.03 -7.87 -3.17
C VAL A 130 11.90 -8.05 -1.93
N ALA A 131 12.91 -8.94 -2.00
CA ALA A 131 13.84 -9.17 -0.90
C ALA A 131 14.71 -7.95 -0.60
N ALA A 132 15.24 -7.28 -1.63
CA ALA A 132 16.02 -6.06 -1.48
C ALA A 132 15.19 -4.91 -0.87
N PHE A 133 13.96 -4.74 -1.34
CA PHE A 133 13.02 -3.75 -0.83
C PHE A 133 12.68 -4.01 0.64
N ALA A 134 12.35 -5.26 0.99
CA ALA A 134 12.08 -5.67 2.37
C ALA A 134 13.29 -5.44 3.28
N LYS A 135 14.50 -5.75 2.79
CA LYS A 135 15.75 -5.52 3.52
C LYS A 135 15.96 -4.04 3.80
N ALA A 136 15.81 -3.17 2.81
CA ALA A 136 15.97 -1.72 2.99
C ALA A 136 15.02 -1.16 4.07
N LEU A 137 13.75 -1.57 4.06
CA LEU A 137 12.78 -1.18 5.09
C LEU A 137 13.17 -1.70 6.48
N SER A 138 13.60 -2.96 6.56
CA SER A 138 13.99 -3.58 7.83
C SER A 138 15.26 -2.96 8.41
N ASP A 139 16.25 -2.66 7.56
CA ASP A 139 17.49 -1.96 7.95
C ASP A 139 17.19 -0.54 8.49
N ALA A 140 16.12 0.09 7.99
CA ALA A 140 15.62 1.36 8.48
C ALA A 140 14.79 1.27 9.78
N GLY A 141 14.63 0.07 10.34
CA GLY A 141 13.89 -0.18 11.58
C GLY A 141 12.38 -0.33 11.40
N ILE A 142 11.89 -0.45 10.16
CA ILE A 142 10.46 -0.64 9.88
C ILE A 142 10.16 -2.14 9.87
N VAL A 143 9.24 -2.58 10.72
CA VAL A 143 8.81 -3.99 10.76
C VAL A 143 8.15 -4.34 9.43
N THR A 144 8.78 -5.26 8.70
CA THR A 144 8.37 -5.61 7.34
C THR A 144 8.13 -7.11 7.23
N THR A 145 7.02 -7.48 6.62
CA THR A 145 6.67 -8.86 6.29
C THR A 145 6.44 -8.99 4.79
N VAL A 146 6.81 -10.12 4.23
CA VAL A 146 6.49 -10.48 2.84
C VAL A 146 5.44 -11.57 2.86
N ARG A 147 4.30 -11.31 2.23
CA ARG A 147 3.22 -12.30 2.13
C ARG A 147 3.67 -13.45 1.24
N LYS A 148 3.69 -14.66 1.78
CA LYS A 148 3.85 -15.87 0.96
C LYS A 148 2.55 -16.12 0.19
N THR A 149 2.62 -16.12 -1.12
CA THR A 149 1.53 -16.62 -1.96
C THR A 149 1.38 -18.11 -1.70
N ARG A 150 0.25 -18.54 -1.15
CA ARG A 150 -0.10 -19.97 -1.08
C ARG A 150 -0.70 -20.32 -2.42
N GLY A 151 0.00 -21.14 -3.18
CA GLY A 151 -0.50 -21.75 -4.43
C GLY A 151 -0.12 -20.91 -5.66
N ASP A 152 1.02 -21.24 -6.27
CA ASP A 152 1.28 -20.91 -7.66
C ASP A 152 0.31 -21.66 -8.62
N ASP A 153 -0.59 -22.50 -8.07
CA ASP A 153 -1.47 -23.42 -8.81
C ASP A 153 -2.97 -23.11 -8.70
N ILE A 154 -3.38 -22.04 -8.02
CA ILE A 154 -4.80 -21.70 -7.89
C ILE A 154 -5.00 -20.22 -8.23
N ASP A 155 -5.75 -19.93 -9.28
CA ASP A 155 -6.27 -18.62 -9.70
C ASP A 155 -7.20 -17.97 -8.65
N ALA A 156 -6.86 -18.07 -7.37
CA ALA A 156 -7.65 -17.59 -6.27
C ALA A 156 -6.97 -16.40 -5.56
N ALA A 157 -6.89 -15.26 -6.24
CA ALA A 157 -6.73 -13.99 -5.54
C ALA A 157 -8.11 -13.51 -5.07
N CYS A 158 -8.24 -13.15 -3.80
CA CYS A 158 -9.42 -12.43 -3.30
C CYS A 158 -9.67 -11.20 -4.18
N GLY A 159 -10.76 -11.17 -4.90
CA GLY A 159 -11.12 -10.14 -5.88
C GLY A 159 -11.12 -10.60 -7.34
N GLN A 160 -10.51 -11.73 -7.69
CA GLN A 160 -10.54 -12.30 -9.05
C GLN A 160 -11.80 -13.16 -9.33
N LEU A 161 -12.59 -13.47 -8.31
CA LEU A 161 -13.85 -14.22 -8.46
C LEU A 161 -15.02 -13.40 -8.98
N ALA A 162 -14.85 -12.10 -9.21
CA ALA A 162 -15.82 -11.28 -9.91
C ALA A 162 -15.51 -11.34 -11.40
N GLY A 163 -16.21 -12.21 -12.13
CA GLY A 163 -16.17 -12.24 -13.58
C GLY A 163 -16.41 -10.82 -14.15
N ASP A 164 -15.76 -10.50 -15.26
CA ASP A 164 -15.96 -9.31 -16.11
C ASP A 164 -16.17 -7.95 -15.39
N VAL A 165 -15.44 -7.70 -14.33
CA VAL A 165 -15.36 -6.34 -13.79
C VAL A 165 -14.45 -5.53 -14.70
N LYS A 166 -15.05 -4.76 -15.62
CA LYS A 166 -14.34 -3.71 -16.38
C LYS A 166 -13.56 -2.85 -15.39
N ASP A 167 -12.24 -2.79 -15.55
CA ASP A 167 -11.38 -1.92 -14.74
C ASP A 167 -11.88 -0.47 -14.83
N ARG A 168 -12.66 -0.04 -13.84
CA ARG A 168 -13.20 1.32 -13.74
C ARG A 168 -12.11 2.35 -13.45
N THR A 169 -10.91 1.89 -13.04
CA THR A 169 -9.82 2.78 -12.66
C THR A 169 -8.94 3.16 -13.84
N ARG A 170 -8.95 2.36 -14.93
CA ARG A 170 -8.07 2.51 -16.11
C ARG A 170 -6.59 2.68 -15.72
N ALA A 171 -6.16 2.02 -14.65
CA ALA A 171 -4.80 2.14 -14.13
C ALA A 171 -3.76 1.71 -15.16
N ALA A 172 -3.99 0.61 -15.87
CA ALA A 172 -3.12 0.12 -16.92
C ALA A 172 -2.97 1.12 -18.09
N GLU A 173 -4.08 1.74 -18.53
CA GLU A 173 -4.06 2.75 -19.61
C GLU A 173 -3.30 4.02 -19.19
N ARG A 174 -3.44 4.43 -17.92
CA ARG A 174 -2.74 5.61 -17.38
C ARG A 174 -1.23 5.37 -17.31
N MET A 175 -0.81 4.18 -16.89
CA MET A 175 0.61 3.82 -16.82
C MET A 175 1.25 3.63 -18.21
N ALA A 176 0.51 3.07 -19.17
CA ALA A 176 0.98 2.97 -20.55
C ALA A 176 1.25 4.36 -21.15
N LYS A 177 0.40 5.36 -20.85
CA LYS A 177 0.59 6.76 -21.30
C LYS A 177 1.82 7.42 -20.66
N GLN A 178 2.18 7.09 -19.42
CA GLN A 178 3.37 7.64 -18.76
C GLN A 178 4.68 7.08 -19.34
N ARG A 179 4.70 5.84 -19.83
CA ARG A 179 5.87 5.24 -20.50
C ARG A 179 6.19 5.85 -21.85
N THR A 180 5.26 6.58 -22.46
CA THR A 180 5.40 7.19 -23.80
C THR A 180 5.78 8.66 -23.79
N ILE A 181 6.12 9.27 -22.66
CA ILE A 181 6.63 10.64 -22.60
C ILE A 181 8.12 10.62 -22.96
N PRO A 182 8.55 11.11 -24.14
CA PRO A 182 9.95 11.17 -24.48
C PRO A 182 10.64 12.18 -23.57
N LEU A 183 11.77 11.77 -22.96
CA LEU A 183 12.71 12.68 -22.32
C LEU A 183 13.27 13.63 -23.36
N THR A 184 12.81 14.87 -23.39
CA THR A 184 13.43 15.92 -24.17
C THR A 184 14.78 16.27 -23.53
N PRO A 185 15.93 16.19 -24.22
CA PRO A 185 17.19 16.63 -23.67
C PRO A 185 17.15 18.16 -23.49
N ILE A 186 17.48 18.60 -22.31
CA ILE A 186 17.68 20.02 -22.00
C ILE A 186 19.03 20.43 -22.64
N SER A 187 18.95 21.36 -23.59
CA SER A 187 20.11 22.03 -24.18
C SER A 187 20.65 23.05 -23.21
#